data_762d224b1e37f5ebc95058e6d3ff10e7
#
_entry.id   762d224b1e37f5ebc95058e6d3ff10e7
#
_cell.length_a   1.000
_cell.length_b   1.000
_cell.length_c   1.000
_cell.angle_alpha   90.00
_cell.angle_beta   90.00
_cell.angle_gamma   90.00
#
_symmetry.space_group_name_H-M   'P 1'
#
loop_
_entity.id
_entity.type
_entity.pdbx_description
1 polymer ?
#
loop_
_entity_poly.entity_id
_entity_poly.type
_entity_poly.pdbx_seq_one_letter_code
_entity_poly.pdbx_strand_id
1 'polypeptide(L)'
;MAKAVAKTTKKPAVKKAVVKKAVAKKAGAKPAAVTAASPAGTRVPKRRAEFSSKLFEQGLAVRRAVLGGEYVDNSIASASEFMVDFQKLVTEYCWGEVWTRPGLDRKHRSMLNLAMLTALNRPNELRLHVRGAVTNGVSRDEIKEILLQACIYAGIPAGLDAFKVADGVFKELDAQ
;
A
#
# COMPACT_ATOMS: atom_id res chain seq x y z
N MET A 1 19.87 -35.17 -56.40
CA MET A 1 20.56 -33.91 -56.72
C MET A 1 19.53 -32.78 -56.68
N ALA A 2 19.56 -31.95 -55.65
CA ALA A 2 18.84 -30.67 -55.60
C ALA A 2 19.59 -29.73 -54.65
N LYS A 3 20.06 -28.60 -55.20
CA LYS A 3 20.95 -27.63 -54.60
C LYS A 3 20.22 -26.77 -53.53
N ALA A 4 20.89 -26.57 -52.41
CA ALA A 4 20.54 -25.56 -51.40
C ALA A 4 20.75 -24.14 -51.93
N VAL A 5 19.79 -23.23 -51.70
CA VAL A 5 19.94 -21.78 -51.91
C VAL A 5 19.83 -21.11 -50.55
N ALA A 6 20.95 -20.60 -50.05
CA ALA A 6 21.02 -19.77 -48.85
C ALA A 6 20.60 -18.33 -49.21
N LYS A 7 19.58 -17.79 -48.49
CA LYS A 7 19.23 -16.36 -48.55
C LYS A 7 19.71 -15.69 -47.25
N THR A 8 20.77 -14.89 -47.41
CA THR A 8 21.25 -13.93 -46.40
C THR A 8 20.37 -12.70 -46.40
N THR A 9 19.69 -12.42 -45.28
CA THR A 9 18.99 -11.16 -45.06
C THR A 9 19.84 -10.24 -44.19
N LYS A 10 20.29 -9.13 -44.76
CA LYS A 10 20.98 -8.02 -44.09
C LYS A 10 20.02 -7.27 -43.15
N LYS A 11 20.47 -7.08 -41.90
CA LYS A 11 19.84 -6.27 -40.88
C LYS A 11 20.14 -4.77 -41.12
N PRO A 12 19.15 -3.85 -41.08
CA PRO A 12 19.44 -2.42 -41.22
C PRO A 12 19.96 -1.84 -39.90
N ALA A 13 21.00 -1.02 -40.02
CA ALA A 13 21.62 -0.29 -38.94
C ALA A 13 20.75 0.91 -38.50
N VAL A 14 20.42 0.99 -37.21
CA VAL A 14 19.72 2.14 -36.62
C VAL A 14 20.75 3.21 -36.24
N LYS A 15 20.67 4.38 -36.89
CA LYS A 15 21.46 5.57 -36.56
C LYS A 15 21.00 6.19 -35.27
N LYS A 16 21.88 6.29 -34.25
CA LYS A 16 21.68 7.06 -33.03
C LYS A 16 21.73 8.56 -33.32
N ALA A 17 20.63 9.24 -33.18
CA ALA A 17 20.58 10.72 -33.13
C ALA A 17 20.92 11.21 -31.71
N VAL A 18 21.99 11.98 -31.61
CA VAL A 18 22.43 12.68 -30.40
C VAL A 18 21.67 14.00 -30.31
N VAL A 19 20.74 14.13 -29.35
CA VAL A 19 20.08 15.38 -29.03
C VAL A 19 20.88 16.09 -27.92
N LYS A 20 21.60 17.16 -28.29
CA LYS A 20 22.22 18.09 -27.36
C LYS A 20 21.14 18.97 -26.71
N LYS A 21 20.93 18.85 -25.40
CA LYS A 21 20.05 19.72 -24.62
C LYS A 21 20.86 20.84 -23.99
N ALA A 22 20.53 22.09 -24.37
CA ALA A 22 21.12 23.31 -23.82
C ALA A 22 20.68 23.48 -22.35
N VAL A 23 21.67 23.76 -21.48
CA VAL A 23 21.45 24.08 -20.07
C VAL A 23 21.25 25.59 -19.97
N ALA A 24 20.03 26.03 -19.64
CA ALA A 24 19.75 27.40 -19.27
C ALA A 24 19.99 27.60 -17.76
N LYS A 25 20.95 28.48 -17.44
CA LYS A 25 21.32 28.94 -16.11
C LYS A 25 20.22 29.86 -15.60
N LYS A 26 19.47 29.51 -14.54
CA LYS A 26 18.57 30.39 -13.82
C LYS A 26 19.21 30.82 -12.50
N ALA A 27 19.25 32.15 -12.32
CA ALA A 27 19.83 32.85 -11.20
C ALA A 27 19.10 32.59 -9.87
N GLY A 28 19.87 32.72 -8.78
CA GLY A 28 19.47 32.39 -7.42
C GLY A 28 18.34 33.25 -6.85
N ALA A 29 17.46 32.55 -6.11
CA ALA A 29 16.59 33.16 -5.12
C ALA A 29 17.09 32.72 -3.73
N LYS A 30 17.29 33.75 -2.84
CA LYS A 30 17.66 33.57 -1.44
C LYS A 30 16.61 32.74 -0.69
N PRO A 31 16.97 31.82 0.20
CA PRO A 31 15.99 31.14 1.05
C PRO A 31 15.50 32.10 2.14
N ALA A 32 14.18 32.22 2.27
CA ALA A 32 13.53 32.90 3.38
C ALA A 32 13.79 32.14 4.69
N ALA A 33 14.09 32.89 5.76
CA ALA A 33 14.32 32.32 7.08
C ALA A 33 13.05 31.61 7.61
N VAL A 34 13.17 30.31 7.87
CA VAL A 34 12.14 29.54 8.58
C VAL A 34 12.30 29.86 10.06
N THR A 35 11.41 30.66 10.62
CA THR A 35 11.28 30.85 12.06
C THR A 35 10.76 29.53 12.68
N ALA A 36 11.57 28.93 13.56
CA ALA A 36 11.21 27.77 14.34
C ALA A 36 10.00 28.09 15.24
N ALA A 37 8.84 27.51 14.95
CA ALA A 37 7.69 27.54 15.85
C ALA A 37 7.94 26.56 17.00
N SER A 38 7.80 27.05 18.24
CA SER A 38 7.85 26.24 19.49
C SER A 38 6.86 25.06 19.45
N PRO A 39 7.15 23.95 20.14
CA PRO A 39 6.24 22.81 20.19
C PRO A 39 4.97 23.20 20.94
N ALA A 40 3.88 23.41 20.21
CA ALA A 40 2.55 23.56 20.79
C ALA A 40 2.18 22.26 21.49
N GLY A 41 1.75 22.37 22.75
CA GLY A 41 1.32 21.27 23.58
C GLY A 41 0.33 20.36 22.84
N THR A 42 0.41 19.07 23.11
CA THR A 42 -0.45 17.98 22.58
C THR A 42 -1.92 18.25 22.87
N ARG A 43 -2.54 19.08 22.04
CA ARG A 43 -3.98 19.27 22.04
C ARG A 43 -4.57 18.05 21.37
N VAL A 44 -5.17 17.14 22.16
CA VAL A 44 -5.97 16.04 21.61
C VAL A 44 -6.95 16.65 20.61
N PRO A 45 -6.88 16.30 19.31
CA PRO A 45 -7.74 16.92 18.33
C PRO A 45 -9.18 16.64 18.69
N LYS A 46 -10.00 17.70 18.77
CA LYS A 46 -11.44 17.60 19.04
C LYS A 46 -12.01 16.71 17.95
N ARG A 47 -12.59 15.58 18.35
CA ARG A 47 -13.14 14.59 17.42
C ARG A 47 -14.12 15.29 16.49
N ARG A 48 -13.94 15.14 15.19
CA ARG A 48 -14.83 15.74 14.19
C ARG A 48 -16.22 15.13 14.31
N ALA A 49 -17.28 15.94 14.14
CA ALA A 49 -18.67 15.50 14.21
C ALA A 49 -18.98 14.36 13.21
N GLU A 50 -18.31 14.38 12.05
CA GLU A 50 -18.42 13.37 10.97
C GLU A 50 -18.01 11.95 11.43
N PHE A 51 -17.21 11.85 12.50
CA PHE A 51 -16.67 10.59 13.03
C PHE A 51 -17.42 10.10 14.29
N SER A 52 -18.68 10.49 14.46
CA SER A 52 -19.45 10.23 15.69
C SER A 52 -20.53 9.14 15.56
N SER A 53 -20.71 8.53 14.39
CA SER A 53 -21.71 7.48 14.23
C SER A 53 -21.34 6.19 14.96
N LYS A 54 -22.34 5.44 15.42
CA LYS A 54 -22.13 4.12 16.04
C LYS A 54 -21.36 3.16 15.11
N LEU A 55 -21.65 3.23 13.81
CA LEU A 55 -20.98 2.40 12.81
C LEU A 55 -19.52 2.79 12.65
N PHE A 56 -19.21 4.10 12.68
CA PHE A 56 -17.83 4.59 12.69
C PHE A 56 -17.06 4.08 13.92
N GLU A 57 -17.65 4.13 15.12
CA GLU A 57 -17.03 3.62 16.35
C GLU A 57 -16.69 2.14 16.26
N GLN A 58 -17.64 1.34 15.79
CA GLN A 58 -17.44 -0.11 15.60
C GLN A 58 -16.33 -0.38 14.58
N GLY A 59 -16.36 0.32 13.44
CA GLY A 59 -15.35 0.22 12.41
C GLY A 59 -13.96 0.68 12.87
N LEU A 60 -13.91 1.76 13.63
CA LEU A 60 -12.66 2.27 14.19
C LEU A 60 -12.00 1.26 15.13
N ALA A 61 -12.78 0.61 15.98
CA ALA A 61 -12.28 -0.43 16.89
C ALA A 61 -11.67 -1.62 16.12
N VAL A 62 -12.36 -2.08 15.08
CA VAL A 62 -11.86 -3.18 14.23
C VAL A 62 -10.63 -2.75 13.43
N ARG A 63 -10.66 -1.57 12.83
CA ARG A 63 -9.55 -1.02 12.03
C ARG A 63 -8.27 -0.89 12.86
N ARG A 64 -8.37 -0.37 14.10
CA ARG A 64 -7.27 -0.29 15.06
C ARG A 64 -6.73 -1.67 15.45
N ALA A 65 -7.62 -2.63 15.71
CA ALA A 65 -7.22 -3.98 16.07
C ALA A 65 -6.45 -4.70 14.95
N VAL A 66 -6.73 -4.39 13.69
CA VAL A 66 -6.10 -5.04 12.53
C VAL A 66 -4.85 -4.30 12.06
N LEU A 67 -4.93 -2.97 11.90
CA LEU A 67 -3.85 -2.18 11.29
C LEU A 67 -2.91 -1.50 12.32
N GLY A 68 -3.23 -1.59 13.59
CA GLY A 68 -2.54 -0.89 14.68
C GLY A 68 -3.16 0.48 15.00
N GLY A 69 -3.30 0.76 16.31
CA GLY A 69 -3.97 1.97 16.80
C GLY A 69 -3.26 3.25 16.36
N GLU A 70 -1.95 3.32 16.53
CA GLU A 70 -1.15 4.50 16.18
C GLU A 70 -1.29 4.89 14.70
N TYR A 71 -1.15 3.94 13.79
CA TYR A 71 -1.33 4.19 12.35
C TYR A 71 -2.72 4.74 12.03
N VAL A 72 -3.76 4.12 12.60
CA VAL A 72 -5.15 4.50 12.33
C VAL A 72 -5.47 5.87 12.91
N ASP A 73 -5.02 6.15 14.14
CA ASP A 73 -5.25 7.42 14.81
C ASP A 73 -4.55 8.58 14.11
N ASN A 74 -3.31 8.37 13.68
CA ASN A 74 -2.58 9.34 12.88
C ASN A 74 -3.26 9.60 11.53
N SER A 75 -3.75 8.55 10.85
CA SER A 75 -4.47 8.68 9.56
C SER A 75 -5.76 9.49 9.70
N ILE A 76 -6.50 9.33 10.81
CA ILE A 76 -7.72 10.09 11.07
C ILE A 76 -7.41 11.51 11.51
N ALA A 77 -6.43 11.70 12.40
CA ALA A 77 -6.07 13.01 12.93
C ALA A 77 -5.48 13.94 11.85
N SER A 78 -4.70 13.38 10.92
CA SER A 78 -4.08 14.13 9.82
C SER A 78 -4.97 14.30 8.59
N ALA A 79 -6.20 13.77 8.60
CA ALA A 79 -7.10 13.85 7.46
C ALA A 79 -7.43 15.32 7.12
N SER A 80 -7.10 15.75 5.90
CA SER A 80 -7.51 17.05 5.36
C SER A 80 -9.03 17.09 5.14
N GLU A 81 -9.61 18.26 4.90
CA GLU A 81 -11.03 18.39 4.55
C GLU A 81 -11.39 17.52 3.33
N PHE A 82 -10.49 17.40 2.36
CA PHE A 82 -10.68 16.53 1.20
C PHE A 82 -10.74 15.04 1.56
N MET A 83 -10.03 14.61 2.61
CA MET A 83 -9.91 13.20 3.01
C MET A 83 -10.94 12.76 4.06
N VAL A 84 -11.66 13.68 4.70
CA VAL A 84 -12.60 13.37 5.78
C VAL A 84 -13.69 12.40 5.34
N ASP A 85 -14.34 12.67 4.23
CA ASP A 85 -15.42 11.82 3.71
C ASP A 85 -14.92 10.43 3.35
N PHE A 86 -13.70 10.34 2.78
CA PHE A 86 -13.07 9.05 2.51
C PHE A 86 -12.74 8.28 3.80
N GLN A 87 -12.19 8.95 4.82
CA GLN A 87 -11.90 8.30 6.10
C GLN A 87 -13.18 7.80 6.79
N LYS A 88 -14.26 8.58 6.71
CA LYS A 88 -15.58 8.17 7.18
C LYS A 88 -16.09 6.95 6.43
N LEU A 89 -16.15 7.03 5.11
CA LEU A 89 -16.62 5.95 4.25
C LEU A 89 -15.87 4.63 4.50
N VAL A 90 -14.54 4.65 4.49
CA VAL A 90 -13.75 3.44 4.67
C VAL A 90 -13.90 2.88 6.08
N THR A 91 -14.00 3.73 7.10
CA THR A 91 -14.13 3.27 8.49
C THR A 91 -15.51 2.68 8.74
N GLU A 92 -16.58 3.31 8.26
CA GLU A 92 -17.95 2.82 8.42
C GLU A 92 -18.22 1.58 7.55
N TYR A 93 -18.01 1.67 6.25
CA TYR A 93 -18.39 0.58 5.33
C TYR A 93 -17.42 -0.59 5.36
N CYS A 94 -16.12 -0.35 5.17
CA CYS A 94 -15.18 -1.45 5.14
C CYS A 94 -15.05 -2.09 6.52
N TRP A 95 -14.68 -1.28 7.52
CA TRP A 95 -14.37 -1.79 8.86
C TRP A 95 -15.58 -2.00 9.76
N GLY A 96 -16.58 -1.12 9.67
CA GLY A 96 -17.81 -1.19 10.47
C GLY A 96 -18.82 -2.16 9.93
N GLU A 97 -19.09 -2.15 8.63
CA GLU A 97 -20.13 -3.01 8.04
C GLU A 97 -19.54 -4.38 7.62
N VAL A 98 -18.46 -4.41 6.82
CA VAL A 98 -17.98 -5.67 6.23
C VAL A 98 -17.14 -6.48 7.20
N TRP A 99 -16.17 -5.86 7.88
CA TRP A 99 -15.25 -6.58 8.76
C TRP A 99 -15.85 -7.06 10.08
N THR A 100 -17.03 -6.56 10.45
CA THR A 100 -17.79 -7.00 11.63
C THR A 100 -18.76 -8.16 11.36
N ARG A 101 -18.99 -8.49 10.07
CA ARG A 101 -19.93 -9.57 9.69
C ARG A 101 -19.44 -10.94 10.19
N PRO A 102 -20.34 -11.79 10.72
CA PRO A 102 -19.97 -13.07 11.31
C PRO A 102 -19.62 -14.18 10.29
N GLY A 103 -19.91 -13.97 8.99
CA GLY A 103 -19.75 -15.01 7.96
C GLY A 103 -18.30 -15.39 7.67
N LEU A 104 -17.33 -14.51 7.95
CA LEU A 104 -15.89 -14.78 7.87
C LEU A 104 -15.19 -14.13 9.05
N ASP A 105 -14.27 -14.85 9.66
CA ASP A 105 -13.42 -14.30 10.71
C ASP A 105 -12.34 -13.34 10.15
N ARG A 106 -11.63 -12.66 11.03
CA ARG A 106 -10.62 -11.67 10.65
C ARG A 106 -9.41 -12.30 9.96
N LYS A 107 -9.05 -13.53 10.33
CA LYS A 107 -7.95 -14.27 9.70
C LYS A 107 -8.23 -14.48 8.21
N HIS A 108 -9.38 -15.06 7.88
CA HIS A 108 -9.78 -15.30 6.49
C HIS A 108 -9.94 -13.99 5.69
N ARG A 109 -10.49 -12.92 6.30
CA ARG A 109 -10.55 -11.61 5.64
C ARG A 109 -9.17 -11.06 5.31
N SER A 110 -8.20 -11.23 6.21
CA SER A 110 -6.81 -10.85 5.93
C SER A 110 -6.22 -11.66 4.78
N MET A 111 -6.43 -12.98 4.75
CA MET A 111 -5.97 -13.85 3.67
C MET A 111 -6.52 -13.40 2.30
N LEU A 112 -7.82 -13.09 2.23
CA LEU A 112 -8.45 -12.55 1.02
C LEU A 112 -7.85 -11.21 0.60
N ASN A 113 -7.60 -10.30 1.56
CA ASN A 113 -7.00 -9.01 1.25
C ASN A 113 -5.58 -9.16 0.69
N LEU A 114 -4.76 -10.06 1.23
CA LEU A 114 -3.42 -10.31 0.67
C LEU A 114 -3.49 -10.73 -0.80
N ALA A 115 -4.38 -11.67 -1.14
CA ALA A 115 -4.56 -12.12 -2.51
C ALA A 115 -5.06 -11.00 -3.44
N MET A 116 -6.09 -10.26 -3.00
CA MET A 116 -6.66 -9.16 -3.79
C MET A 116 -5.66 -8.01 -4.01
N LEU A 117 -4.94 -7.59 -2.96
CA LEU A 117 -3.97 -6.49 -3.05
C LEU A 117 -2.76 -6.86 -3.89
N THR A 118 -2.34 -8.15 -3.88
CA THR A 118 -1.33 -8.68 -4.77
C THR A 118 -1.81 -8.61 -6.23
N ALA A 119 -3.01 -9.11 -6.52
CA ALA A 119 -3.57 -9.11 -7.87
C ALA A 119 -3.80 -7.70 -8.42
N LEU A 120 -4.20 -6.75 -7.57
CA LEU A 120 -4.40 -5.35 -7.92
C LEU A 120 -3.09 -4.53 -7.95
N ASN A 121 -1.97 -5.14 -7.63
CA ASN A 121 -0.66 -4.49 -7.52
C ASN A 121 -0.68 -3.23 -6.64
N ARG A 122 -1.09 -3.40 -5.37
CA ARG A 122 -1.19 -2.34 -4.36
C ARG A 122 -0.16 -2.53 -3.23
N PRO A 123 1.12 -2.25 -3.47
CA PRO A 123 2.20 -2.59 -2.53
C PRO A 123 2.10 -1.85 -1.19
N ASN A 124 1.64 -0.60 -1.18
CA ASN A 124 1.51 0.17 0.05
C ASN A 124 0.42 -0.40 0.96
N GLU A 125 -0.74 -0.69 0.41
CA GLU A 125 -1.85 -1.32 1.14
C GLU A 125 -1.49 -2.75 1.53
N LEU A 126 -0.81 -3.50 0.66
CA LEU A 126 -0.33 -4.85 0.95
C LEU A 126 0.59 -4.86 2.16
N ARG A 127 1.52 -3.90 2.28
CA ARG A 127 2.40 -3.77 3.44
C ARG A 127 1.63 -3.68 4.75
N LEU A 128 0.60 -2.85 4.81
CA LEU A 128 -0.26 -2.71 5.98
C LEU A 128 -1.03 -4.00 6.28
N HIS A 129 -1.54 -4.64 5.24
CA HIS A 129 -2.32 -5.86 5.38
C HIS A 129 -1.48 -7.10 5.67
N VAL A 130 -0.19 -7.15 5.33
CA VAL A 130 0.74 -8.20 5.81
C VAL A 130 0.90 -8.10 7.33
N ARG A 131 1.14 -6.90 7.89
CA ARG A 131 1.16 -6.71 9.35
C ARG A 131 -0.16 -7.12 9.99
N GLY A 132 -1.28 -6.64 9.45
CA GLY A 132 -2.62 -6.97 9.93
C GLY A 132 -2.93 -8.46 9.84
N ALA A 133 -2.44 -9.16 8.83
CA ALA A 133 -2.61 -10.61 8.69
C ALA A 133 -1.88 -11.36 9.81
N VAL A 134 -0.63 -10.99 10.11
CA VAL A 134 0.12 -11.56 11.25
C VAL A 134 -0.62 -11.29 12.57
N THR A 135 -1.10 -10.06 12.80
CA THR A 135 -1.89 -9.70 13.98
C THR A 135 -3.17 -10.53 14.10
N ASN A 136 -3.81 -10.86 12.98
CA ASN A 136 -5.02 -11.70 12.93
C ASN A 136 -4.74 -13.21 12.92
N GLY A 137 -3.48 -13.64 13.15
CA GLY A 137 -3.10 -15.03 13.29
C GLY A 137 -2.87 -15.78 11.97
N VAL A 138 -2.62 -15.06 10.86
CA VAL A 138 -2.12 -15.71 9.63
C VAL A 138 -0.62 -15.93 9.81
N SER A 139 -0.18 -17.19 9.66
CA SER A 139 1.25 -17.53 9.76
C SER A 139 2.02 -17.06 8.53
N ARG A 140 3.35 -16.93 8.67
CA ARG A 140 4.22 -16.58 7.53
C ARG A 140 4.17 -17.62 6.42
N ASP A 141 4.00 -18.90 6.77
CA ASP A 141 3.83 -19.97 5.78
C ASP A 141 2.50 -19.85 5.03
N GLU A 142 1.41 -19.55 5.74
CA GLU A 142 0.12 -19.29 5.08
C GLU A 142 0.20 -18.06 4.15
N ILE A 143 0.88 -16.98 4.59
CA ILE A 143 1.10 -15.80 3.74
C ILE A 143 1.89 -16.20 2.48
N LYS A 144 2.94 -16.97 2.62
CA LYS A 144 3.74 -17.49 1.49
C LYS A 144 2.86 -18.26 0.50
N GLU A 145 2.03 -19.17 0.97
CA GLU A 145 1.13 -19.97 0.09
C GLU A 145 0.11 -19.09 -0.63
N ILE A 146 -0.47 -18.09 0.06
CA ILE A 146 -1.39 -17.12 -0.56
C ILE A 146 -0.69 -16.37 -1.69
N LEU A 147 0.53 -15.87 -1.45
CA LEU A 147 1.28 -15.12 -2.46
C LEU A 147 1.71 -16.01 -3.63
N LEU A 148 2.10 -17.27 -3.38
CA LEU A 148 2.41 -18.25 -4.43
C LEU A 148 1.18 -18.50 -5.32
N GLN A 149 0.02 -18.74 -4.72
CA GLN A 149 -1.21 -18.89 -5.49
C GLN A 149 -1.54 -17.63 -6.30
N ALA A 150 -1.41 -16.45 -5.69
CA ALA A 150 -1.64 -15.18 -6.38
C ALA A 150 -0.69 -14.99 -7.58
N CYS A 151 0.57 -15.44 -7.50
CA CYS A 151 1.51 -15.42 -8.64
C CYS A 151 0.96 -16.14 -9.87
N ILE A 152 0.26 -17.26 -9.66
CA ILE A 152 -0.28 -18.07 -10.78
C ILE A 152 -1.46 -17.37 -11.46
N TYR A 153 -2.33 -16.73 -10.68
CA TYR A 153 -3.56 -16.12 -11.20
C TYR A 153 -3.38 -14.64 -11.62
N ALA A 154 -2.44 -13.92 -10.99
CA ALA A 154 -2.18 -12.50 -11.24
C ALA A 154 -0.86 -12.23 -11.97
N GLY A 155 -0.04 -13.25 -12.19
CA GLY A 155 1.25 -13.18 -12.87
C GLY A 155 2.45 -13.01 -11.93
N ILE A 156 3.57 -13.58 -12.36
CA ILE A 156 4.84 -13.60 -11.61
C ILE A 156 5.33 -12.20 -11.21
N PRO A 157 5.24 -11.14 -12.04
CA PRO A 157 5.71 -9.81 -11.65
C PRO A 157 4.96 -9.26 -10.43
N ALA A 158 3.63 -9.38 -10.38
CA ALA A 158 2.82 -8.94 -9.24
C ALA A 158 3.17 -9.72 -7.97
N GLY A 159 3.36 -11.04 -8.12
CA GLY A 159 3.80 -11.89 -7.02
C GLY A 159 5.19 -11.54 -6.50
N LEU A 160 6.16 -11.29 -7.38
CA LEU A 160 7.52 -10.90 -6.98
C LEU A 160 7.52 -9.64 -6.12
N ASP A 161 6.75 -8.63 -6.50
CA ASP A 161 6.65 -7.39 -5.72
C ASP A 161 5.94 -7.65 -4.39
N ALA A 162 4.91 -8.49 -4.35
CA ALA A 162 4.24 -8.88 -3.12
C ALA A 162 5.17 -9.63 -2.15
N PHE A 163 6.00 -10.56 -2.65
CA PHE A 163 7.00 -11.25 -1.83
C PHE A 163 8.03 -10.29 -1.24
N LYS A 164 8.53 -9.31 -2.02
CA LYS A 164 9.46 -8.29 -1.51
C LYS A 164 8.82 -7.45 -0.39
N VAL A 165 7.56 -7.06 -0.56
CA VAL A 165 6.80 -6.32 0.46
C VAL A 165 6.67 -7.14 1.74
N ALA A 166 6.25 -8.41 1.63
CA ALA A 166 6.07 -9.29 2.78
C ALA A 166 7.39 -9.56 3.52
N ASP A 167 8.47 -9.86 2.79
CA ASP A 167 9.81 -10.06 3.35
C ASP A 167 10.30 -8.82 4.12
N GLY A 168 10.08 -7.63 3.56
CA GLY A 168 10.39 -6.37 4.23
C GLY A 168 9.62 -6.19 5.54
N VAL A 169 8.32 -6.52 5.56
CA VAL A 169 7.50 -6.46 6.78
C VAL A 169 7.98 -7.45 7.83
N PHE A 170 8.33 -8.67 7.43
CA PHE A 170 8.82 -9.68 8.38
C PHE A 170 10.13 -9.27 9.04
N LYS A 171 11.07 -8.70 8.27
CA LYS A 171 12.32 -8.15 8.81
C LYS A 171 12.08 -7.04 9.85
N GLU A 172 11.08 -6.18 9.59
CA GLU A 172 10.71 -5.12 10.54
C GLU A 172 10.06 -5.68 11.81
N LEU A 173 9.25 -6.74 11.70
CA LEU A 173 8.64 -7.39 12.85
C LEU A 173 9.67 -8.15 13.68
N ASP A 174 10.71 -8.72 13.05
CA ASP A 174 11.79 -9.42 13.76
C ASP A 174 12.77 -8.48 14.48
N ALA A 175 12.77 -7.19 14.10
CA ALA A 175 13.61 -6.15 14.70
C ALA A 175 12.97 -5.42 15.89
N GLN A 176 11.69 -5.70 16.21
CA GLN A 176 10.95 -5.11 17.33
C GLN A 176 11.07 -5.94 18.60
#